data_2a88119ab6e98855603277116882fa40
#
_entry.id   2a88119ab6e98855603277116882fa40
#
_cell.length_a   1.000
_cell.length_b   1.000
_cell.length_c   1.000
_cell.angle_alpha   90.00
_cell.angle_beta   90.00
_cell.angle_gamma   90.00
#
_symmetry.space_group_name_H-M   'P 1'
#
loop_
_entity.id
_entity.type
_entity.pdbx_description
1 polymer ?
#
loop_
_entity_poly.entity_id
_entity_poly.type
_entity_poly.pdbx_seq_one_letter_code
_entity_poly.pdbx_strand_id
1 'polypeptide(L)'
;MTNPFAVAALTVAAFCRYGTDRDACLEMLNFLRGPRPLLPYDVQFLRDRLGGKEYKPFSFFAGAVPGNNYTPSVPYVITISGADDVLTRTGDRCQMLIRSGGADSPRPVDLRRKGDGTWWLWEQYLLSDIRTPVKDDPWA
;
A
#
# COMPACT_ATOMS: atom_id res chain seq x y z
N MET A 1 4.08 16.21 -0.04
CA MET A 1 5.38 15.57 -0.33
C MET A 1 5.72 15.73 -1.79
N THR A 2 6.98 16.00 -2.09
CA THR A 2 7.43 16.19 -3.49
C THR A 2 7.93 14.89 -4.12
N ASN A 3 8.14 13.85 -3.33
CA ASN A 3 8.63 12.56 -3.82
C ASN A 3 7.49 11.54 -3.90
N PRO A 4 7.07 11.12 -5.11
CA PRO A 4 5.98 10.15 -5.25
C PRO A 4 6.32 8.77 -4.66
N PHE A 5 7.58 8.36 -4.69
CA PHE A 5 7.98 7.09 -4.07
C PHE A 5 7.72 7.10 -2.56
N ALA A 6 7.93 8.24 -1.90
CA ALA A 6 7.65 8.37 -0.48
C ALA A 6 6.16 8.22 -0.18
N VAL A 7 5.29 8.78 -1.01
CA VAL A 7 3.84 8.65 -0.84
C VAL A 7 3.43 7.18 -0.95
N ALA A 8 3.94 6.46 -1.94
CA ALA A 8 3.64 5.04 -2.12
C ALA A 8 4.13 4.21 -0.92
N ALA A 9 5.36 4.44 -0.46
CA ALA A 9 5.91 3.73 0.69
C ALA A 9 5.12 4.00 1.97
N LEU A 10 4.74 5.25 2.21
CA LEU A 10 3.94 5.63 3.38
C LEU A 10 2.52 5.07 3.33
N THR A 11 1.97 4.82 2.14
CA THR A 11 0.69 4.13 2.00
C THR A 11 0.78 2.71 2.56
N VAL A 12 1.85 1.98 2.23
CA VAL A 12 2.10 0.66 2.81
C VAL A 12 2.25 0.75 4.33
N ALA A 13 3.05 1.71 4.82
CA ALA A 13 3.25 1.90 6.25
C ALA A 13 1.94 2.20 6.98
N ALA A 14 1.06 3.00 6.38
CA ALA A 14 -0.26 3.30 6.95
C ALA A 14 -1.08 2.01 7.10
N PHE A 15 -1.14 1.18 6.07
CA PHE A 15 -1.88 -0.08 6.14
C PHE A 15 -1.31 -1.04 7.19
N CYS A 16 0.00 -1.02 7.41
CA CYS A 16 0.62 -1.85 8.44
C CYS A 16 0.17 -1.49 9.85
N ARG A 17 -0.31 -0.26 10.06
CA ARG A 17 -0.83 0.18 11.36
C ARG A 17 -2.24 -0.33 11.65
N TYR A 18 -2.97 -0.79 10.65
CA TYR A 18 -4.39 -1.14 10.79
C TYR A 18 -4.64 -2.16 11.91
N GLY A 19 -3.81 -3.20 11.99
CA GLY A 19 -3.99 -4.27 12.97
C GLY A 19 -3.68 -3.87 14.41
N THR A 20 -2.83 -2.86 14.63
CA THR A 20 -2.41 -2.41 15.97
C THR A 20 -3.08 -1.11 16.39
N ASP A 21 -3.40 -0.24 15.43
CA ASP A 21 -4.03 1.06 15.71
C ASP A 21 -4.79 1.51 14.46
N ARG A 22 -6.04 1.11 14.37
CA ARG A 22 -6.87 1.42 13.21
C ARG A 22 -7.04 2.92 13.00
N ASP A 23 -7.23 3.67 14.07
CA ASP A 23 -7.42 5.12 13.98
C ASP A 23 -6.16 5.81 13.44
N ALA A 24 -4.98 5.38 13.86
CA ALA A 24 -3.72 5.89 13.31
C ALA A 24 -3.61 5.58 11.81
N CYS A 25 -4.01 4.38 11.38
CA CYS A 25 -4.03 4.04 9.96
C CYS A 25 -4.93 5.01 9.18
N LEU A 26 -6.15 5.25 9.66
CA LEU A 26 -7.09 6.14 8.98
C LEU A 26 -6.58 7.60 8.95
N GLU A 27 -5.96 8.07 10.03
CA GLU A 27 -5.36 9.41 10.05
C GLU A 27 -4.23 9.53 9.03
N MET A 28 -3.35 8.54 8.96
CA MET A 28 -2.26 8.52 7.99
C MET A 28 -2.79 8.53 6.55
N LEU A 29 -3.80 7.74 6.26
CA LEU A 29 -4.42 7.70 4.94
C LEU A 29 -5.09 9.02 4.59
N ASN A 30 -5.79 9.64 5.52
CA ASN A 30 -6.39 10.96 5.31
C ASN A 30 -5.32 12.01 4.99
N PHE A 31 -4.19 11.96 5.68
CA PHE A 31 -3.07 12.84 5.37
C PHE A 31 -2.55 12.61 3.95
N LEU A 32 -2.34 11.34 3.57
CA LEU A 32 -1.80 10.99 2.25
C LEU A 32 -2.75 11.32 1.11
N ARG A 33 -4.07 11.25 1.35
CA ARG A 33 -5.09 11.56 0.34
C ARG A 33 -5.30 13.07 0.17
N GLY A 34 -4.91 13.86 1.14
CA GLY A 34 -4.94 15.32 1.05
C GLY A 34 -6.35 15.89 0.86
N PRO A 35 -6.62 16.54 -0.29
CA PRO A 35 -7.92 17.20 -0.51
C PRO A 35 -9.11 16.26 -0.59
N ARG A 36 -8.88 14.94 -0.66
CA ARG A 36 -9.92 13.94 -0.85
C ARG A 36 -9.90 12.93 0.30
N PRO A 37 -10.38 13.31 1.50
CA PRO A 37 -10.33 12.42 2.66
C PRO A 37 -11.17 11.16 2.48
N LEU A 38 -10.93 10.17 3.34
CA LEU A 38 -11.68 8.91 3.34
C LEU A 38 -13.17 9.18 3.58
N LEU A 39 -14.00 8.54 2.77
CA LEU A 39 -15.44 8.50 2.95
C LEU A 39 -15.85 7.23 3.73
N PRO A 40 -17.08 7.16 4.28
CA PRO A 40 -17.55 5.94 4.95
C PRO A 40 -17.39 4.68 4.08
N TYR A 41 -17.60 4.79 2.78
CA TYR A 41 -17.38 3.68 1.84
C TYR A 41 -15.93 3.20 1.86
N ASP A 42 -14.97 4.13 1.89
CA ASP A 42 -13.55 3.79 1.92
C ASP A 42 -13.18 3.07 3.22
N VAL A 43 -13.72 3.53 4.34
CA VAL A 43 -13.50 2.90 5.65
C VAL A 43 -14.06 1.48 5.67
N GLN A 44 -15.26 1.27 5.10
CA GLN A 44 -15.86 -0.06 5.00
C GLN A 44 -15.02 -0.98 4.10
N PHE A 45 -14.51 -0.47 2.98
CA PHE A 45 -13.64 -1.22 2.09
C PHE A 45 -12.39 -1.73 2.84
N LEU A 46 -11.76 -0.86 3.63
CA LEU A 46 -10.58 -1.23 4.42
C LEU A 46 -10.91 -2.31 5.45
N ARG A 47 -12.06 -2.18 6.12
CA ARG A 47 -12.52 -3.20 7.08
C ARG A 47 -12.68 -4.55 6.40
N ASP A 48 -13.29 -4.58 5.22
CA ASP A 48 -13.52 -5.81 4.49
C ASP A 48 -12.22 -6.45 3.99
N ARG A 49 -11.23 -5.64 3.63
CA ARG A 49 -9.97 -6.11 3.05
C ARG A 49 -8.91 -6.44 4.10
N LEU A 50 -8.91 -5.74 5.23
CA LEU A 50 -7.88 -5.87 6.25
C LEU A 50 -8.36 -6.59 7.51
N GLY A 51 -9.64 -6.57 7.81
CA GLY A 51 -10.16 -7.23 9.01
C GLY A 51 -9.90 -8.73 8.99
N GLY A 52 -9.13 -9.23 9.96
CA GLY A 52 -8.68 -10.62 9.99
C GLY A 52 -7.62 -10.97 8.96
N LYS A 53 -7.14 -9.99 8.20
CA LYS A 53 -6.16 -10.18 7.12
C LYS A 53 -5.06 -9.13 7.19
N GLU A 54 -4.67 -8.74 8.39
CA GLU A 54 -3.72 -7.66 8.64
C GLU A 54 -2.30 -7.99 8.17
N TYR A 55 -2.05 -9.22 7.73
CA TYR A 55 -0.80 -9.65 7.12
C TYR A 55 -0.56 -8.99 5.75
N LYS A 56 -1.62 -8.61 5.03
CA LYS A 56 -1.51 -8.18 3.63
C LYS A 56 -0.49 -7.06 3.38
N PRO A 57 -0.50 -5.96 4.14
CA PRO A 57 0.46 -4.88 3.88
C PRO A 57 1.92 -5.28 4.16
N PHE A 58 2.16 -6.25 5.05
CA PHE A 58 3.51 -6.72 5.34
C PHE A 58 4.14 -7.48 4.18
N SER A 59 3.33 -7.98 3.25
CA SER A 59 3.81 -8.67 2.04
C SER A 59 4.65 -7.79 1.13
N PHE A 60 4.59 -6.48 1.30
CA PHE A 60 5.30 -5.52 0.47
C PHE A 60 6.72 -5.22 0.96
N PHE A 61 7.12 -5.79 2.10
CA PHE A 61 8.51 -5.68 2.56
C PHE A 61 9.35 -6.81 1.99
N ALA A 62 10.60 -6.49 1.63
CA ALA A 62 11.54 -7.48 1.13
C ALA A 62 11.71 -8.62 2.13
N GLY A 63 11.71 -9.85 1.65
CA GLY A 63 11.87 -11.06 2.46
C GLY A 63 10.59 -11.58 3.09
N ALA A 64 9.50 -10.82 3.09
CA ALA A 64 8.22 -11.26 3.62
C ALA A 64 7.49 -12.11 2.58
N VAL A 65 7.27 -13.38 2.90
CA VAL A 65 6.61 -14.36 2.01
C VAL A 65 5.64 -15.21 2.83
N PRO A 66 4.67 -15.89 2.18
CA PRO A 66 3.74 -16.74 2.93
C PRO A 66 4.42 -17.79 3.81
N GLY A 67 5.52 -18.37 3.33
CA GLY A 67 6.25 -19.41 4.03
C GLY A 67 6.88 -18.98 5.36
N ASN A 68 7.15 -17.68 5.55
CA ASN A 68 7.66 -17.16 6.81
C ASN A 68 6.65 -16.26 7.53
N ASN A 69 5.35 -16.40 7.20
CA ASN A 69 4.26 -15.63 7.77
C ASN A 69 4.45 -14.11 7.59
N TYR A 70 4.97 -13.73 6.43
CA TYR A 70 5.24 -12.34 6.07
C TYR A 70 6.13 -11.61 7.07
N THR A 71 7.21 -12.28 7.48
CA THR A 71 8.22 -11.68 8.34
C THR A 71 9.26 -10.97 7.48
N PRO A 72 9.34 -9.63 7.54
CA PRO A 72 10.27 -8.88 6.70
C PRO A 72 11.73 -9.13 7.08
N SER A 73 12.62 -9.02 6.10
CA SER A 73 14.06 -8.93 6.36
C SER A 73 14.41 -7.58 6.98
N VAL A 74 15.49 -7.55 7.76
CA VAL A 74 15.98 -6.31 8.38
C VAL A 74 17.27 -5.90 7.68
N PRO A 75 17.42 -4.62 7.28
CA PRO A 75 16.48 -3.50 7.42
C PRO A 75 15.25 -3.63 6.53
N TYR A 76 14.17 -2.95 6.91
CA TYR A 76 12.92 -2.99 6.13
C TYR A 76 13.10 -2.26 4.81
N VAL A 77 12.79 -2.93 3.72
CA VAL A 77 12.92 -2.40 2.37
C VAL A 77 11.64 -2.67 1.59
N ILE A 78 11.15 -1.66 0.89
CA ILE A 78 10.02 -1.77 -0.04
C ILE A 78 10.56 -1.51 -1.44
N THR A 79 10.30 -2.41 -2.38
CA THR A 79 10.74 -2.28 -3.76
C THR A 79 9.64 -1.63 -4.59
N ILE A 80 9.88 -0.41 -5.05
CA ILE A 80 8.91 0.39 -5.80
C ILE A 80 9.52 0.80 -7.13
N SER A 81 8.74 0.69 -8.21
CA SER A 81 9.13 1.17 -9.53
C SER A 81 8.02 2.03 -10.13
N GLY A 82 8.39 2.97 -11.01
CA GLY A 82 7.43 3.69 -11.82
C GLY A 82 6.87 2.76 -12.90
N ALA A 83 5.53 2.77 -13.06
CA ALA A 83 4.88 1.86 -13.99
C ALA A 83 4.95 2.34 -15.43
N ASP A 84 4.87 3.65 -15.66
CA ASP A 84 4.71 4.19 -17.00
C ASP A 84 5.18 5.66 -17.07
N ASP A 85 6.11 5.91 -18.00
CA ASP A 85 6.58 7.27 -18.28
C ASP A 85 5.49 8.16 -18.84
N VAL A 86 4.47 7.59 -19.49
CA VAL A 86 3.37 8.38 -20.05
C VAL A 86 2.61 9.09 -18.95
N LEU A 87 2.35 8.43 -17.82
CA LEU A 87 1.66 9.03 -16.69
C LEU A 87 2.47 10.16 -16.06
N THR A 88 3.79 9.97 -15.93
CA THR A 88 4.66 11.03 -15.41
C THR A 88 4.80 12.20 -16.35
N ARG A 89 4.70 11.97 -17.67
CA ARG A 89 4.75 13.03 -18.67
C ARG A 89 3.53 13.94 -18.67
N THR A 90 2.36 13.45 -18.22
CA THR A 90 1.18 14.31 -18.10
C THR A 90 1.33 15.35 -17.00
N GLY A 91 2.27 15.16 -16.10
CA GLY A 91 2.62 16.10 -15.05
C GLY A 91 1.77 16.02 -13.80
N ASP A 92 0.58 15.43 -13.83
CA ASP A 92 -0.32 15.39 -12.67
C ASP A 92 -0.69 13.98 -12.21
N ARG A 93 -0.26 12.95 -12.90
CA ARG A 93 -0.56 11.55 -12.58
C ARG A 93 0.71 10.71 -12.58
N CYS A 94 0.76 9.74 -11.69
CA CYS A 94 1.85 8.79 -11.61
C CYS A 94 1.33 7.47 -11.09
N GLN A 95 1.72 6.36 -11.71
CA GLN A 95 1.44 5.03 -11.18
C GLN A 95 2.74 4.41 -10.70
N MET A 96 2.76 3.99 -9.45
CA MET A 96 3.85 3.24 -8.85
C MET A 96 3.48 1.77 -8.74
N LEU A 97 4.45 0.89 -8.93
CA LEU A 97 4.28 -0.55 -8.75
C LEU A 97 5.10 -1.01 -7.55
N ILE A 98 4.44 -1.69 -6.61
CA ILE A 98 5.09 -2.19 -5.40
C ILE A 98 5.12 -3.70 -5.43
N ARG A 99 6.32 -4.28 -5.29
CA ARG A 99 6.50 -5.73 -5.28
C ARG A 99 5.94 -6.32 -4.00
N SER A 100 5.26 -7.46 -4.12
CA SER A 100 4.73 -8.22 -2.99
C SER A 100 5.25 -9.65 -3.02
N GLY A 101 5.67 -10.16 -1.87
CA GLY A 101 6.04 -11.58 -1.71
C GLY A 101 4.84 -12.52 -1.72
N GLY A 102 3.62 -11.99 -1.66
CA GLY A 102 2.38 -12.77 -1.69
C GLY A 102 1.60 -12.66 -2.98
N ALA A 103 2.17 -12.07 -4.04
CA ALA A 103 1.50 -11.89 -5.32
C ALA A 103 2.46 -12.15 -6.48
N ASP A 104 1.91 -12.61 -7.62
CA ASP A 104 2.72 -12.92 -8.81
C ASP A 104 3.13 -11.69 -9.59
N SER A 105 2.40 -10.58 -9.43
CA SER A 105 2.71 -9.32 -10.08
C SER A 105 2.75 -8.19 -9.06
N PRO A 106 3.52 -7.12 -9.31
CA PRO A 106 3.50 -5.97 -8.42
C PRO A 106 2.12 -5.32 -8.37
N ARG A 107 1.83 -4.66 -7.27
CA ARG A 107 0.55 -4.01 -7.04
C ARG A 107 0.64 -2.51 -7.29
N PRO A 108 -0.31 -1.93 -8.04
CA PRO A 108 -0.26 -0.50 -8.38
C PRO A 108 -0.76 0.39 -7.24
N VAL A 109 -0.16 1.57 -7.19
CA VAL A 109 -0.64 2.72 -6.40
C VAL A 109 -0.66 3.91 -7.34
N ASP A 110 -1.82 4.54 -7.46
CA ASP A 110 -2.00 5.71 -8.31
C ASP A 110 -1.88 6.98 -7.47
N LEU A 111 -1.05 7.90 -7.93
CA LEU A 111 -0.79 9.16 -7.26
C LEU A 111 -1.22 10.34 -8.14
N ARG A 112 -1.60 11.42 -7.48
CA ARG A 112 -1.96 12.66 -8.17
C ARG A 112 -1.14 13.81 -7.64
N ARG A 113 -0.65 14.66 -8.54
CA ARG A 113 0.11 15.86 -8.21
C ARG A 113 -0.78 17.08 -8.19
N LYS A 114 -0.63 17.92 -7.14
CA LYS A 114 -1.25 19.25 -7.11
C LYS A 114 -0.41 20.24 -7.89
N GLY A 115 -1.01 21.42 -8.18
CA GLY A 115 -0.33 22.49 -8.89
C GLY A 115 0.93 23.00 -8.19
N ASP A 116 1.06 22.79 -6.87
CA ASP A 116 2.24 23.18 -6.10
C ASP A 116 3.38 22.16 -6.17
N GLY A 117 3.23 21.08 -6.93
CA GLY A 117 4.24 20.04 -7.08
C GLY A 117 4.20 18.93 -6.04
N THR A 118 3.24 18.95 -5.12
CA THR A 118 3.10 17.90 -4.10
C THR A 118 2.27 16.73 -4.61
N TRP A 119 2.67 15.52 -4.20
CA TRP A 119 2.03 14.28 -4.59
C TRP A 119 1.13 13.76 -3.48
N TRP A 120 -0.02 13.18 -3.87
CA TRP A 120 -1.05 12.70 -2.97
C TRP A 120 -1.56 11.34 -3.45
N LEU A 121 -2.00 10.50 -2.50
CA LEU A 121 -2.58 9.21 -2.82
C LEU A 121 -3.92 9.41 -3.52
N TRP A 122 -4.04 8.88 -4.73
CA TRP A 122 -5.28 8.94 -5.50
C TRP A 122 -6.07 7.64 -5.35
N GLU A 123 -5.45 6.51 -5.68
CA GLU A 123 -6.06 5.19 -5.57
C GLU A 123 -4.99 4.14 -5.30
N GLN A 124 -5.37 3.01 -4.70
CA GLN A 124 -4.42 1.94 -4.42
C GLN A 124 -5.09 0.58 -4.66
N TYR A 125 -4.28 -0.42 -5.04
CA TYR A 125 -4.71 -1.77 -5.34
C TYR A 125 -3.85 -2.78 -4.58
N LEU A 126 -3.45 -2.44 -3.35
CA LEU A 126 -2.47 -3.20 -2.58
C LEU A 126 -3.08 -4.37 -1.82
N LEU A 127 -4.39 -4.39 -1.62
CA LEU A 127 -5.04 -5.30 -0.67
C LEU A 127 -5.77 -6.47 -1.34
N SER A 128 -5.61 -6.65 -2.66
CA SER A 128 -6.29 -7.71 -3.41
C SER A 128 -5.35 -8.87 -3.70
N ASP A 129 -5.85 -10.10 -3.51
CA ASP A 129 -5.19 -11.33 -3.94
C ASP A 129 -3.77 -11.51 -3.38
N ILE A 130 -3.60 -11.21 -2.11
CA ILE A 130 -2.37 -11.50 -1.37
C ILE A 130 -2.54 -12.88 -0.73
N ARG A 131 -1.60 -13.80 -0.98
CA ARG A 131 -1.68 -15.19 -0.50
C ARG A 131 -1.72 -15.24 1.02
N THR A 132 -2.51 -16.19 1.53
CA THR A 132 -2.62 -16.46 2.96
C THR A 132 -1.27 -16.95 3.52
N PRO A 133 -0.82 -16.45 4.69
CA PRO A 133 0.40 -16.96 5.30
C PRO A 133 0.22 -18.40 5.78
N VAL A 134 1.33 -19.12 5.90
CA VAL A 134 1.33 -20.55 6.26
C VAL A 134 0.57 -20.81 7.56
N LYS A 135 0.74 -19.94 8.56
CA LYS A 135 0.08 -20.09 9.87
C LYS A 135 -1.45 -20.09 9.79
N ASP A 136 -2.03 -19.46 8.76
CA ASP A 136 -3.48 -19.33 8.58
C ASP A 136 -3.99 -20.24 7.47
N ASP A 137 -3.13 -21.00 6.81
CA ASP A 137 -3.47 -21.88 5.71
C ASP A 137 -3.73 -23.30 6.25
N PRO A 138 -4.99 -23.77 6.20
CA PRO A 138 -5.31 -25.12 6.70
C PRO A 138 -4.68 -26.23 5.84
N TRP A 139 -4.19 -25.93 4.65
CA TRP A 139 -3.57 -26.88 3.75
C TRP A 139 -2.04 -26.77 3.69
N ALA A 140 -1.47 -25.96 4.55
CA ALA A 140 -0.01 -25.80 4.61
C ALA A 140 0.70 -27.03 5.15
#